data_3431dfbcf8fcf2f0c48df3965fe4b1e3
#
_entry.id   3431dfbcf8fcf2f0c48df3965fe4b1e3
#
_cell.length_a   1.000
_cell.length_b   1.000
_cell.length_c   1.000
_cell.angle_alpha   90.00
_cell.angle_beta   90.00
_cell.angle_gamma   90.00
#
_symmetry.space_group_name_H-M   'P 1'
#
loop_
_entity.id
_entity.type
_entity.pdbx_description
1 polymer ?
#
loop_
_entity_poly.entity_id
_entity_poly.type
_entity_poly.pdbx_seq_one_letter_code
_entity_poly.pdbx_strand_id
1 'polypeptide(L)'
;MKFSELLSELADKYTVLSKQIVKDGNVYYIDKADAQKTPDEDALTWSDNLCDMNTGALGEYLLWSGDSSGKLSEAQCSWAEFKPDELHAAVAAAEELLRHEYKSQSLRVRMMEMIMYGKGLDAIVDAMAKELNINITIIDMSGKIITHSHPFTLNDSLWIESVERGFCPPFFIKHIYDLSAQHSDEQNDGPRLRHCKDNQLYYLAKRIRINGELYGYVFMLQKEENFSTYCGDVLSYISYAATEFMLKNINADSVKNGLYNNLLIDIFRGIPSEQINARIYAGEMKFPNRMCIAAVKPRFFQGTDYVKDDMPRTLRQIFPRERYVYYNKMMVILFGLSDDAPALAEEDMSKLLS
;
A
#
# COMPACT_ATOMS: atom_id res chain seq x y z
N MET A 1 -16.32 -12.50 6.84
CA MET A 1 -16.77 -12.45 5.42
C MET A 1 -18.29 -12.63 5.39
N LYS A 2 -19.02 -11.88 4.59
CA LYS A 2 -20.46 -12.10 4.41
C LYS A 2 -20.74 -13.40 3.67
N PHE A 3 -21.88 -14.04 3.98
CA PHE A 3 -22.26 -15.30 3.33
C PHE A 3 -22.42 -15.15 1.81
N SER A 4 -23.00 -14.04 1.34
CA SER A 4 -23.13 -13.74 -0.09
C SER A 4 -21.78 -13.58 -0.81
N GLU A 5 -20.80 -12.96 -0.16
CA GLU A 5 -19.44 -12.81 -0.68
C GLU A 5 -18.74 -14.16 -0.77
N LEU A 6 -18.83 -14.97 0.29
CA LEU A 6 -18.31 -16.34 0.31
C LEU A 6 -18.90 -17.19 -0.81
N LEU A 7 -20.22 -17.13 -1.00
CA LEU A 7 -20.89 -17.85 -2.08
C LEU A 7 -20.46 -17.38 -3.46
N SER A 8 -20.19 -16.10 -3.64
CA SER A 8 -19.68 -15.57 -4.91
C SER A 8 -18.32 -16.18 -5.26
N GLU A 9 -17.39 -16.19 -4.30
CA GLU A 9 -16.05 -16.77 -4.47
C GLU A 9 -16.10 -18.28 -4.73
N LEU A 10 -17.03 -19.00 -4.07
CA LEU A 10 -17.21 -20.41 -4.28
C LEU A 10 -17.85 -20.71 -5.64
N ALA A 11 -18.83 -19.91 -6.08
CA ALA A 11 -19.51 -20.07 -7.35
C ALA A 11 -18.61 -19.87 -8.57
N ASP A 12 -17.50 -19.15 -8.41
CA ASP A 12 -16.47 -19.01 -9.47
C ASP A 12 -15.69 -20.31 -9.73
N LYS A 13 -15.68 -21.22 -8.75
CA LYS A 13 -14.89 -22.47 -8.80
C LYS A 13 -15.73 -23.73 -8.81
N TYR A 14 -16.90 -23.69 -8.21
CA TYR A 14 -17.77 -24.87 -7.99
C TYR A 14 -19.18 -24.61 -8.51
N THR A 15 -19.87 -25.66 -8.87
CA THR A 15 -21.23 -25.60 -9.40
C THR A 15 -22.26 -25.46 -8.29
N VAL A 16 -22.83 -24.28 -8.13
CA VAL A 16 -23.97 -24.02 -7.25
C VAL A 16 -25.23 -24.37 -8.01
N LEU A 17 -25.98 -25.40 -7.56
CA LEU A 17 -27.21 -25.89 -8.19
C LEU A 17 -28.41 -24.99 -7.86
N SER A 18 -28.51 -24.62 -6.59
CA SER A 18 -29.53 -23.69 -6.11
C SER A 18 -29.06 -22.95 -4.85
N LYS A 19 -29.67 -21.82 -4.55
CA LYS A 19 -29.35 -21.03 -3.35
C LYS A 19 -30.51 -20.16 -2.90
N GLN A 20 -30.53 -19.88 -1.59
CA GLN A 20 -31.43 -18.92 -0.97
C GLN A 20 -30.66 -18.09 0.06
N ILE A 21 -30.85 -16.80 0.03
CA ILE A 21 -30.26 -15.88 1.03
C ILE A 21 -31.42 -15.17 1.74
N VAL A 22 -31.68 -15.58 2.97
CA VAL A 22 -32.67 -14.99 3.89
C VAL A 22 -32.00 -13.91 4.74
N LYS A 23 -30.80 -14.23 5.27
CA LYS A 23 -29.98 -13.34 6.07
C LYS A 23 -28.57 -13.32 5.46
N ASP A 24 -28.00 -12.13 5.32
CA ASP A 24 -26.63 -11.96 4.79
C ASP A 24 -25.71 -11.39 5.87
N GLY A 25 -25.44 -12.21 6.87
CA GLY A 25 -24.54 -11.89 7.97
C GLY A 25 -23.11 -12.38 7.73
N ASN A 26 -22.23 -12.09 8.69
CA ASN A 26 -20.86 -12.54 8.65
C ASN A 26 -20.75 -13.97 9.12
N VAL A 27 -19.96 -14.75 8.40
CA VAL A 27 -19.56 -16.12 8.74
C VAL A 27 -18.11 -16.09 9.19
N TYR A 28 -17.80 -16.77 10.30
CA TYR A 28 -16.47 -16.75 10.89
C TYR A 28 -15.77 -18.10 10.88
N TYR A 29 -16.51 -19.18 10.93
CA TYR A 29 -15.96 -20.55 10.93
C TYR A 29 -16.96 -21.54 10.34
N ILE A 30 -16.51 -22.77 10.09
CA ILE A 30 -17.31 -23.83 9.49
C ILE A 30 -17.38 -25.02 10.44
N ASP A 31 -18.58 -25.56 10.61
CA ASP A 31 -18.86 -26.77 11.36
C ASP A 31 -19.64 -27.77 10.49
N LYS A 32 -19.43 -29.08 10.71
CA LYS A 32 -20.31 -30.09 10.15
C LYS A 32 -21.62 -30.05 10.92
N ALA A 33 -22.74 -30.02 10.19
CA ALA A 33 -24.06 -30.07 10.81
C ALA A 33 -24.24 -31.36 11.62
N ASP A 34 -24.70 -31.23 12.86
CA ASP A 34 -24.94 -32.32 13.80
C ASP A 34 -26.37 -32.23 14.33
N ALA A 35 -27.14 -33.31 14.17
CA ALA A 35 -28.55 -33.36 14.60
C ALA A 35 -28.75 -33.10 16.10
N GLN A 36 -27.72 -33.27 16.92
CA GLN A 36 -27.77 -33.08 18.38
C GLN A 36 -27.25 -31.73 18.85
N LYS A 37 -26.64 -30.91 17.95
CA LYS A 37 -26.02 -29.63 18.28
C LYS A 37 -26.72 -28.48 17.54
N THR A 38 -27.08 -27.43 18.27
CA THR A 38 -27.51 -26.17 17.65
C THR A 38 -26.24 -25.37 17.29
N PRO A 39 -26.03 -25.05 16.02
CA PRO A 39 -24.88 -24.21 15.62
C PRO A 39 -24.99 -22.80 16.18
N ASP A 40 -23.85 -22.14 16.35
CA ASP A 40 -23.82 -20.71 16.68
C ASP A 40 -24.32 -19.89 15.49
N GLU A 41 -24.83 -18.68 15.77
CA GLU A 41 -25.40 -17.78 14.76
C GLU A 41 -24.40 -17.40 13.64
N ASP A 42 -23.12 -17.38 13.96
CA ASP A 42 -22.02 -16.99 13.08
C ASP A 42 -21.32 -18.20 12.42
N ALA A 43 -21.82 -19.40 12.63
CA ALA A 43 -21.27 -20.62 12.04
C ALA A 43 -21.86 -20.88 10.66
N LEU A 44 -21.00 -21.20 9.70
CA LEU A 44 -21.39 -21.86 8.47
C LEU A 44 -21.45 -23.36 8.71
N THR A 45 -22.61 -23.94 8.59
CA THR A 45 -22.77 -25.39 8.68
C THR A 45 -22.68 -26.03 7.30
N TRP A 46 -22.33 -27.32 7.24
CA TRP A 46 -22.41 -28.09 6.00
C TRP A 46 -22.92 -29.51 6.22
N SER A 47 -23.57 -30.06 5.22
CA SER A 47 -24.07 -31.44 5.27
C SER A 47 -24.14 -32.07 3.88
N ASP A 48 -23.76 -33.33 3.79
CA ASP A 48 -23.91 -34.18 2.61
C ASP A 48 -25.24 -34.91 2.57
N ASN A 49 -26.03 -34.87 3.67
CA ASN A 49 -27.37 -35.44 3.75
C ASN A 49 -28.20 -34.68 4.79
N LEU A 50 -29.32 -34.12 4.38
CA LEU A 50 -30.25 -33.41 5.27
C LEU A 50 -31.44 -34.24 5.76
N CYS A 51 -31.61 -35.50 5.29
CA CYS A 51 -32.76 -36.28 5.58
C CYS A 51 -33.00 -36.53 7.07
N ASP A 52 -31.94 -36.68 7.84
CA ASP A 52 -31.99 -36.99 9.28
C ASP A 52 -31.80 -35.74 10.18
N MET A 53 -31.66 -34.56 9.60
CA MET A 53 -31.41 -33.33 10.33
C MET A 53 -32.70 -32.64 10.77
N ASN A 54 -32.71 -32.07 11.98
CA ASN A 54 -33.72 -31.12 12.40
C ASN A 54 -33.43 -29.74 11.82
N THR A 55 -34.45 -28.94 11.52
CA THR A 55 -34.28 -27.57 11.00
C THR A 55 -33.46 -26.67 11.92
N GLY A 56 -33.53 -26.84 13.24
CA GLY A 56 -32.72 -26.13 14.24
C GLY A 56 -31.23 -26.50 14.23
N ALA A 57 -30.87 -27.65 13.67
CA ALA A 57 -29.47 -28.08 13.55
C ALA A 57 -28.76 -27.56 12.29
N LEU A 58 -29.50 -26.87 11.40
CA LEU A 58 -28.96 -26.34 10.15
C LEU A 58 -28.25 -24.99 10.30
N GLY A 59 -28.45 -24.27 11.44
CA GLY A 59 -27.89 -22.95 11.64
C GLY A 59 -28.50 -21.86 10.75
N GLU A 60 -27.89 -20.71 10.71
CA GLU A 60 -28.30 -19.58 9.86
C GLU A 60 -27.75 -19.66 8.44
N TYR A 61 -26.61 -20.33 8.25
CA TYR A 61 -25.90 -20.49 6.98
C TYR A 61 -25.55 -21.94 6.73
N LEU A 62 -25.87 -22.45 5.53
CA LEU A 62 -25.70 -23.86 5.19
C LEU A 62 -25.15 -24.07 3.78
N LEU A 63 -24.11 -24.90 3.65
CA LEU A 63 -23.68 -25.51 2.41
C LEU A 63 -24.11 -27.00 2.43
N TRP A 64 -24.71 -27.43 1.36
CA TRP A 64 -25.22 -28.80 1.34
C TRP A 64 -25.21 -29.43 -0.05
N SER A 65 -25.40 -30.75 -0.08
CA SER A 65 -25.64 -31.51 -1.29
C SER A 65 -26.57 -32.71 -1.00
N GLY A 66 -27.14 -33.28 -2.04
CA GLY A 66 -27.95 -34.48 -1.92
C GLY A 66 -29.46 -34.21 -1.86
N ASP A 67 -30.24 -35.10 -1.17
CA ASP A 67 -31.68 -34.97 -1.04
C ASP A 67 -32.06 -34.16 0.21
N SER A 68 -32.81 -33.10 0.05
CA SER A 68 -33.30 -32.26 1.15
C SER A 68 -34.63 -32.73 1.74
N SER A 69 -35.32 -33.65 1.10
CA SER A 69 -36.68 -34.13 1.49
C SER A 69 -37.67 -32.97 1.73
N GLY A 70 -37.51 -31.83 1.04
CA GLY A 70 -38.34 -30.64 1.20
C GLY A 70 -38.10 -29.82 2.47
N LYS A 71 -37.18 -30.21 3.36
CA LYS A 71 -36.94 -29.53 4.65
C LYS A 71 -36.45 -28.07 4.50
N LEU A 72 -35.75 -27.75 3.42
CA LEU A 72 -35.23 -26.40 3.18
C LEU A 72 -36.32 -25.39 2.80
N SER A 73 -37.47 -25.83 2.31
CA SER A 73 -38.61 -24.94 2.02
C SER A 73 -39.21 -24.33 3.28
N GLU A 74 -39.03 -24.96 4.44
CA GLU A 74 -39.52 -24.50 5.75
C GLU A 74 -38.41 -23.85 6.60
N ALA A 75 -37.13 -24.00 6.20
CA ALA A 75 -36.01 -23.46 6.94
C ALA A 75 -35.82 -21.95 6.72
N GLN A 76 -35.73 -21.16 7.80
CA GLN A 76 -35.42 -19.73 7.76
C GLN A 76 -33.89 -19.48 7.74
N CYS A 77 -33.15 -20.32 7.01
CA CYS A 77 -31.69 -20.16 6.89
C CYS A 77 -31.29 -19.76 5.47
N SER A 78 -30.14 -19.17 5.35
CA SER A 78 -29.49 -18.93 4.06
C SER A 78 -28.69 -20.17 3.67
N TRP A 79 -28.85 -20.66 2.45
CA TRP A 79 -28.22 -21.89 2.03
C TRP A 79 -27.77 -21.85 0.57
N ALA A 80 -26.82 -22.74 0.23
CA ALA A 80 -26.42 -23.05 -1.13
C ALA A 80 -26.26 -24.58 -1.31
N GLU A 81 -26.77 -25.07 -2.42
CA GLU A 81 -26.68 -26.47 -2.85
C GLU A 81 -25.55 -26.64 -3.87
N PHE A 82 -24.66 -27.56 -3.59
CA PHE A 82 -23.56 -27.94 -4.48
C PHE A 82 -23.76 -29.31 -5.07
N LYS A 83 -23.05 -29.63 -6.14
CA LYS A 83 -22.99 -31.02 -6.61
C LYS A 83 -22.37 -31.91 -5.53
N PRO A 84 -22.85 -33.16 -5.36
CA PRO A 84 -22.38 -34.07 -4.32
C PRO A 84 -20.87 -34.35 -4.36
N ASP A 85 -20.28 -34.40 -5.55
CA ASP A 85 -18.85 -34.61 -5.77
C ASP A 85 -18.00 -33.35 -5.52
N GLU A 86 -18.60 -32.16 -5.48
CA GLU A 86 -17.93 -30.88 -5.29
C GLU A 86 -18.06 -30.31 -3.85
N LEU A 87 -19.04 -30.76 -3.05
CA LEU A 87 -19.35 -30.17 -1.74
C LEU A 87 -18.14 -30.15 -0.81
N HIS A 88 -17.43 -31.27 -0.65
CA HIS A 88 -16.28 -31.32 0.26
C HIS A 88 -15.15 -30.40 -0.17
N ALA A 89 -14.94 -30.26 -1.48
CA ALA A 89 -13.94 -29.33 -2.02
C ALA A 89 -14.38 -27.88 -1.82
N ALA A 90 -15.66 -27.56 -1.98
CA ALA A 90 -16.23 -26.25 -1.71
C ALA A 90 -16.14 -25.87 -0.23
N VAL A 91 -16.39 -26.82 0.68
CA VAL A 91 -16.22 -26.63 2.14
C VAL A 91 -14.77 -26.34 2.49
N ALA A 92 -13.82 -27.12 1.97
CA ALA A 92 -12.38 -26.88 2.20
C ALA A 92 -11.93 -25.51 1.67
N ALA A 93 -12.43 -25.11 0.50
CA ALA A 93 -12.17 -23.78 -0.04
C ALA A 93 -12.78 -22.67 0.81
N ALA A 94 -13.99 -22.86 1.34
CA ALA A 94 -14.63 -21.92 2.26
C ALA A 94 -13.85 -21.78 3.57
N GLU A 95 -13.35 -22.88 4.14
CA GLU A 95 -12.47 -22.83 5.31
C GLU A 95 -11.20 -22.03 5.05
N GLU A 96 -10.60 -22.21 3.89
CA GLU A 96 -9.41 -21.46 3.50
C GLU A 96 -9.69 -19.97 3.35
N LEU A 97 -10.79 -19.60 2.70
CA LEU A 97 -11.23 -18.21 2.54
C LEU A 97 -11.47 -17.54 3.91
N LEU A 98 -12.19 -18.19 4.82
CA LEU A 98 -12.44 -17.65 6.15
C LEU A 98 -11.16 -17.53 6.99
N ARG A 99 -10.23 -18.48 6.87
CA ARG A 99 -8.92 -18.41 7.52
C ARG A 99 -8.09 -17.24 7.01
N HIS A 100 -8.12 -17.01 5.70
CA HIS A 100 -7.42 -15.87 5.09
C HIS A 100 -8.00 -14.54 5.55
N GLU A 101 -9.32 -14.42 5.55
CA GLU A 101 -10.03 -13.22 6.02
C GLU A 101 -9.70 -12.93 7.51
N TYR A 102 -9.76 -13.94 8.37
CA TYR A 102 -9.40 -13.80 9.77
C TYR A 102 -7.94 -13.33 9.94
N LYS A 103 -7.00 -13.91 9.18
CA LYS A 103 -5.59 -13.53 9.23
C LYS A 103 -5.38 -12.10 8.73
N SER A 104 -6.02 -11.72 7.63
CA SER A 104 -5.98 -10.36 7.09
C SER A 104 -6.47 -9.33 8.11
N GLN A 105 -7.63 -9.58 8.73
CA GLN A 105 -8.18 -8.69 9.75
C GLN A 105 -7.31 -8.61 11.02
N SER A 106 -6.75 -9.72 11.48
CA SER A 106 -5.82 -9.76 12.62
C SER A 106 -4.59 -8.89 12.35
N LEU A 107 -4.01 -8.99 11.15
CA LEU A 107 -2.87 -8.16 10.76
C LEU A 107 -3.23 -6.67 10.66
N ARG A 108 -4.44 -6.38 10.16
CA ARG A 108 -4.97 -5.01 10.14
C ARG A 108 -5.08 -4.41 11.55
N VAL A 109 -5.69 -5.13 12.47
CA VAL A 109 -5.83 -4.69 13.88
C VAL A 109 -4.46 -4.44 14.49
N ARG A 110 -3.53 -5.39 14.37
CA ARG A 110 -2.17 -5.26 14.88
C ARG A 110 -1.45 -4.03 14.31
N MET A 111 -1.59 -3.77 13.02
CA MET A 111 -0.99 -2.59 12.39
C MET A 111 -1.62 -1.29 12.90
N MET A 112 -2.96 -1.26 13.07
CA MET A 112 -3.64 -0.11 13.66
C MET A 112 -3.17 0.17 15.10
N GLU A 113 -3.02 -0.86 15.91
CA GLU A 113 -2.45 -0.73 17.26
C GLU A 113 -1.04 -0.14 17.22
N MET A 114 -0.18 -0.61 16.32
CA MET A 114 1.16 -0.07 16.15
C MET A 114 1.14 1.42 15.79
N ILE A 115 0.24 1.85 14.91
CA ILE A 115 0.04 3.26 14.54
C ILE A 115 -0.44 4.08 15.75
N MET A 116 -1.41 3.57 16.50
CA MET A 116 -1.95 4.24 17.69
C MET A 116 -0.90 4.39 18.79
N TYR A 117 -0.02 3.41 18.96
CA TYR A 117 1.11 3.47 19.89
C TYR A 117 2.31 4.29 19.37
N GLY A 118 2.16 4.97 18.23
CA GLY A 118 3.20 5.84 17.67
C GLY A 118 4.43 5.11 17.15
N LYS A 119 4.30 3.83 16.78
CA LYS A 119 5.40 3.10 16.13
C LYS A 119 5.71 3.69 14.77
N GLY A 120 7.00 3.79 14.45
CA GLY A 120 7.46 4.26 13.15
C GLY A 120 7.09 3.32 12.00
N LEU A 121 7.13 3.85 10.79
CA LEU A 121 6.81 3.09 9.58
C LEU A 121 7.72 1.87 9.39
N ASP A 122 9.01 2.00 9.77
CA ASP A 122 9.99 0.90 9.74
C ASP A 122 9.53 -0.29 10.58
N ALA A 123 9.09 -0.03 11.83
CA ALA A 123 8.63 -1.09 12.72
C ALA A 123 7.37 -1.79 12.19
N ILE A 124 6.47 -1.06 11.51
CA ILE A 124 5.26 -1.62 10.89
C ILE A 124 5.66 -2.51 9.72
N VAL A 125 6.54 -2.04 8.84
CA VAL A 125 7.05 -2.79 7.69
C VAL A 125 7.76 -4.07 8.14
N ASP A 126 8.61 -3.99 9.17
CA ASP A 126 9.31 -5.16 9.73
C ASP A 126 8.34 -6.19 10.31
N ALA A 127 7.35 -5.74 11.08
CA ALA A 127 6.36 -6.63 11.67
C ALA A 127 5.54 -7.36 10.61
N MET A 128 5.07 -6.65 9.57
CA MET A 128 4.29 -7.24 8.48
C MET A 128 5.15 -8.16 7.60
N ALA A 129 6.37 -7.78 7.29
CA ALA A 129 7.30 -8.60 6.53
C ALA A 129 7.61 -9.94 7.23
N LYS A 130 7.79 -9.89 8.55
CA LYS A 130 8.02 -11.09 9.36
C LYS A 130 6.80 -12.02 9.38
N GLU A 131 5.60 -11.48 9.53
CA GLU A 131 4.36 -12.27 9.54
C GLU A 131 4.09 -12.94 8.19
N LEU A 132 4.40 -12.24 7.10
CA LEU A 132 4.19 -12.73 5.75
C LEU A 132 5.35 -13.56 5.22
N ASN A 133 6.52 -13.48 5.86
CA ASN A 133 7.80 -14.01 5.36
C ASN A 133 8.13 -13.50 3.94
N ILE A 134 7.88 -12.21 3.70
CA ILE A 134 8.06 -11.55 2.40
C ILE A 134 8.81 -10.24 2.62
N ASN A 135 9.71 -9.89 1.69
CA ASN A 135 10.37 -8.60 1.72
C ASN A 135 9.42 -7.48 1.30
N ILE A 136 9.38 -6.41 2.10
CA ILE A 136 8.54 -5.24 1.86
C ILE A 136 9.43 -4.01 1.72
N THR A 137 9.14 -3.19 0.73
CA THR A 137 9.89 -1.94 0.48
C THR A 137 8.91 -0.83 0.12
N ILE A 138 9.13 0.36 0.67
CA ILE A 138 8.38 1.58 0.34
C ILE A 138 9.33 2.55 -0.34
N ILE A 139 8.92 3.09 -1.47
CA ILE A 139 9.69 4.09 -2.22
C ILE A 139 8.86 5.34 -2.50
N ASP A 140 9.55 6.45 -2.70
CA ASP A 140 8.96 7.66 -3.27
C ASP A 140 8.91 7.59 -4.82
N MET A 141 8.32 8.62 -5.43
CA MET A 141 8.21 8.73 -6.88
C MET A 141 9.58 8.84 -7.59
N SER A 142 10.64 9.20 -6.90
CA SER A 142 11.99 9.25 -7.47
C SER A 142 12.74 7.91 -7.37
N GLY A 143 12.11 6.88 -6.81
CA GLY A 143 12.73 5.59 -6.56
C GLY A 143 13.61 5.54 -5.31
N LYS A 144 13.61 6.61 -4.48
CA LYS A 144 14.28 6.60 -3.18
C LYS A 144 13.57 5.66 -2.22
N ILE A 145 14.33 4.77 -1.58
CA ILE A 145 13.80 3.86 -0.57
C ILE A 145 13.53 4.67 0.70
N ILE A 146 12.25 4.75 1.10
CA ILE A 146 11.81 5.40 2.33
C ILE A 146 12.05 4.48 3.50
N THR A 147 11.67 3.21 3.36
CA THR A 147 11.89 2.13 4.32
C THR A 147 11.84 0.77 3.63
N HIS A 148 12.43 -0.22 4.25
CA HIS A 148 12.38 -1.61 3.81
C HIS A 148 12.39 -2.54 5.03
N SER A 149 11.99 -3.81 4.84
CA SER A 149 11.99 -4.82 5.90
C SER A 149 13.40 -5.22 6.35
N HIS A 150 13.56 -5.50 7.65
CA HIS A 150 14.79 -5.99 8.26
C HIS A 150 14.54 -7.35 8.97
N PRO A 151 15.37 -8.38 8.74
CA PRO A 151 16.41 -8.43 7.72
C PRO A 151 15.82 -8.46 6.30
N PHE A 152 16.52 -7.87 5.33
CA PHE A 152 16.17 -8.01 3.93
C PHE A 152 16.67 -9.37 3.43
N THR A 153 15.76 -10.32 3.28
CA THR A 153 16.09 -11.74 3.02
C THR A 153 16.15 -12.12 1.54
N LEU A 154 15.79 -11.18 0.66
CA LEU A 154 15.84 -11.42 -0.77
C LEU A 154 17.27 -11.55 -1.26
N ASN A 155 17.64 -12.75 -1.74
CA ASN A 155 18.97 -13.00 -2.29
C ASN A 155 19.03 -12.56 -3.77
N ASP A 156 19.07 -11.26 -3.97
CA ASP A 156 19.22 -10.59 -5.28
C ASP A 156 20.24 -9.46 -5.12
N SER A 157 21.36 -9.54 -5.82
CA SER A 157 22.48 -8.61 -5.64
C SER A 157 22.12 -7.16 -5.98
N LEU A 158 21.27 -6.94 -6.99
CA LEU A 158 20.87 -5.59 -7.39
C LEU A 158 19.95 -4.94 -6.34
N TRP A 159 19.06 -5.73 -5.75
CA TRP A 159 18.21 -5.24 -4.67
C TRP A 159 18.98 -5.00 -3.37
N ILE A 160 19.92 -5.89 -3.01
CA ILE A 160 20.79 -5.70 -1.85
C ILE A 160 21.58 -4.41 -2.00
N GLU A 161 22.24 -4.21 -3.14
CA GLU A 161 22.99 -2.98 -3.42
C GLU A 161 22.09 -1.74 -3.42
N SER A 162 20.86 -1.86 -3.94
CA SER A 162 19.91 -0.76 -3.98
C SER A 162 19.41 -0.38 -2.58
N VAL A 163 19.16 -1.35 -1.72
CA VAL A 163 18.80 -1.13 -0.33
C VAL A 163 19.95 -0.44 0.42
N GLU A 164 21.18 -0.89 0.25
CA GLU A 164 22.38 -0.27 0.85
C GLU A 164 22.57 1.18 0.35
N ARG A 165 22.32 1.44 -0.92
CA ARG A 165 22.40 2.79 -1.51
C ARG A 165 21.20 3.68 -1.19
N GLY A 166 20.10 3.11 -0.75
CA GLY A 166 18.84 3.82 -0.47
C GLY A 166 18.02 4.18 -1.72
N PHE A 167 18.26 3.53 -2.87
CA PHE A 167 17.55 3.78 -4.14
C PHE A 167 17.28 2.49 -4.89
N CYS A 168 16.09 2.40 -5.50
CA CYS A 168 15.75 1.30 -6.39
C CYS A 168 16.67 1.22 -7.60
N PRO A 169 16.87 0.02 -8.18
CA PRO A 169 17.61 -0.12 -9.43
C PRO A 169 16.95 0.70 -10.56
N PRO A 170 17.71 1.36 -11.43
CA PRO A 170 17.16 2.22 -12.49
C PRO A 170 16.17 1.50 -13.43
N PHE A 171 16.41 0.23 -13.76
CA PHE A 171 15.50 -0.57 -14.60
C PHE A 171 14.15 -0.79 -13.90
N PHE A 172 14.15 -0.96 -12.58
CA PHE A 172 12.93 -1.16 -11.81
C PHE A 172 12.09 0.12 -11.75
N ILE A 173 12.73 1.27 -11.61
CA ILE A 173 12.07 2.58 -11.64
C ILE A 173 11.35 2.76 -12.98
N LYS A 174 12.03 2.50 -14.12
CA LYS A 174 11.40 2.56 -15.45
C LYS A 174 10.18 1.66 -15.54
N HIS A 175 10.29 0.43 -15.02
CA HIS A 175 9.19 -0.53 -15.03
C HIS A 175 7.97 -0.06 -14.23
N ILE A 176 8.20 0.62 -13.10
CA ILE A 176 7.13 1.23 -12.28
C ILE A 176 6.43 2.37 -13.03
N TYR A 177 7.19 3.20 -13.75
CA TYR A 177 6.62 4.30 -14.53
C TYR A 177 5.78 3.81 -15.71
N ASP A 178 6.25 2.80 -16.42
CA ASP A 178 5.47 2.16 -17.51
C ASP A 178 4.13 1.62 -16.97
N LEU A 179 4.10 1.18 -15.69
CA LEU A 179 2.87 0.77 -15.01
C LEU A 179 1.94 1.94 -14.66
N SER A 180 2.49 3.09 -14.33
CA SER A 180 1.68 4.28 -14.01
C SER A 180 1.05 4.90 -15.26
N ALA A 181 1.79 4.91 -16.39
CA ALA A 181 1.36 5.50 -17.64
C ALA A 181 0.26 4.69 -18.36
N GLN A 182 0.26 3.36 -18.22
CA GLN A 182 -0.72 2.49 -18.87
C GLN A 182 -2.11 2.51 -18.22
N HIS A 183 -2.27 3.11 -17.03
CA HIS A 183 -3.49 3.01 -16.26
C HIS A 183 -3.84 4.34 -15.60
N SER A 184 -4.38 5.26 -16.39
CA SER A 184 -4.99 6.51 -15.93
C SER A 184 -6.33 6.30 -15.18
N ASP A 185 -6.83 5.07 -15.08
CA ASP A 185 -8.07 4.77 -14.38
C ASP A 185 -7.90 4.90 -12.87
N GLU A 186 -8.35 6.05 -12.35
CA GLU A 186 -8.42 6.35 -10.92
C GLU A 186 -9.32 5.35 -10.14
N GLN A 187 -10.20 4.63 -10.85
CA GLN A 187 -11.19 3.73 -10.25
C GLN A 187 -10.64 2.38 -9.80
N ASN A 188 -9.43 1.98 -10.22
CA ASN A 188 -8.86 0.68 -9.84
C ASN A 188 -7.48 0.82 -9.19
N ASP A 189 -7.47 1.29 -7.94
CA ASP A 189 -6.25 1.50 -7.14
C ASP A 189 -5.85 0.28 -6.29
N GLY A 190 -6.31 -0.92 -6.67
CA GLY A 190 -5.97 -2.19 -6.00
C GLY A 190 -4.50 -2.59 -6.18
N PRO A 191 -4.01 -3.51 -5.32
CA PRO A 191 -2.69 -4.12 -5.48
C PRO A 191 -2.56 -4.85 -6.82
N ARG A 192 -1.37 -4.80 -7.43
CA ARG A 192 -1.12 -5.39 -8.75
C ARG A 192 0.11 -6.28 -8.73
N LEU A 193 -0.09 -7.53 -9.15
CA LEU A 193 1.00 -8.47 -9.37
C LEU A 193 1.72 -8.18 -10.69
N ARG A 194 3.05 -8.21 -10.66
CA ARG A 194 3.91 -8.02 -11.82
C ARG A 194 5.16 -8.89 -11.72
N HIS A 195 5.74 -9.16 -12.87
CA HIS A 195 7.00 -9.87 -13.01
C HIS A 195 8.05 -8.95 -13.63
N CYS A 196 9.17 -8.81 -12.95
CA CYS A 196 10.32 -8.07 -13.46
C CYS A 196 11.24 -9.04 -14.22
N LYS A 197 11.32 -8.87 -15.55
CA LYS A 197 12.10 -9.77 -16.41
C LYS A 197 13.61 -9.65 -16.20
N ASP A 198 14.07 -8.50 -15.72
CA ASP A 198 15.50 -8.21 -15.58
C ASP A 198 16.15 -8.98 -14.43
N ASN A 199 15.40 -9.24 -13.35
CA ASN A 199 15.90 -9.98 -12.18
C ASN A 199 15.04 -11.18 -11.78
N GLN A 200 14.06 -11.56 -12.61
CA GLN A 200 13.18 -12.71 -12.39
C GLN A 200 12.40 -12.66 -11.06
N LEU A 201 12.16 -11.45 -10.54
CA LEU A 201 11.38 -11.26 -9.33
C LEU A 201 9.92 -10.97 -9.66
N TYR A 202 9.05 -11.52 -8.84
CA TYR A 202 7.66 -11.12 -8.78
C TYR A 202 7.48 -10.06 -7.69
N TYR A 203 6.64 -9.10 -7.96
CA TYR A 203 6.29 -8.09 -6.98
C TYR A 203 4.80 -7.77 -7.02
N LEU A 204 4.24 -7.61 -5.84
CA LEU A 204 2.91 -7.07 -5.64
C LEU A 204 3.08 -5.60 -5.26
N ALA A 205 2.52 -4.70 -6.07
CA ALA A 205 2.69 -3.27 -5.92
C ALA A 205 1.37 -2.57 -5.61
N LYS A 206 1.42 -1.58 -4.72
CA LYS A 206 0.31 -0.65 -4.48
C LYS A 206 0.81 0.78 -4.43
N ARG A 207 0.01 1.69 -4.98
CA ARG A 207 0.27 3.13 -4.95
C ARG A 207 0.04 3.69 -3.56
N ILE A 208 0.85 4.67 -3.18
CA ILE A 208 0.64 5.51 -2.01
C ILE A 208 0.16 6.86 -2.52
N ARG A 209 -1.07 7.23 -2.17
CA ARG A 209 -1.67 8.50 -2.55
C ARG A 209 -1.91 9.38 -1.35
N ILE A 210 -1.64 10.67 -1.50
CA ILE A 210 -1.90 11.71 -0.48
C ILE A 210 -2.74 12.78 -1.14
N ASN A 211 -3.96 13.00 -0.65
CA ASN A 211 -4.92 13.97 -1.24
C ASN A 211 -5.18 13.74 -2.75
N GLY A 212 -5.22 12.47 -3.17
CA GLY A 212 -5.39 12.08 -4.56
C GLY A 212 -4.13 12.10 -5.41
N GLU A 213 -3.06 12.75 -4.98
CA GLU A 213 -1.77 12.81 -5.68
C GLU A 213 -0.91 11.56 -5.39
N LEU A 214 -0.27 11.02 -6.42
CA LEU A 214 0.62 9.87 -6.28
C LEU A 214 1.94 10.31 -5.62
N TYR A 215 2.28 9.68 -4.49
CA TYR A 215 3.45 10.00 -3.69
C TYR A 215 4.56 8.96 -3.79
N GLY A 216 4.19 7.71 -3.99
CA GLY A 216 5.13 6.60 -4.05
C GLY A 216 4.44 5.27 -4.19
N TYR A 217 5.18 4.22 -3.87
CA TYR A 217 4.72 2.84 -3.97
C TYR A 217 5.17 2.02 -2.78
N VAL A 218 4.36 1.05 -2.40
CA VAL A 218 4.74 -0.04 -1.53
C VAL A 218 4.79 -1.33 -2.34
N PHE A 219 5.83 -2.15 -2.12
CA PHE A 219 6.06 -3.42 -2.80
C PHE A 219 6.25 -4.54 -1.81
N MET A 220 5.71 -5.68 -2.15
CA MET A 220 6.12 -6.99 -1.66
C MET A 220 6.92 -7.69 -2.74
N LEU A 221 8.07 -8.26 -2.41
CA LEU A 221 9.05 -8.81 -3.35
C LEU A 221 9.38 -10.25 -3.00
N GLN A 222 9.30 -11.14 -3.99
CA GLN A 222 9.70 -12.55 -3.85
C GLN A 222 10.09 -13.17 -5.20
N LYS A 223 10.69 -14.37 -5.16
CA LYS A 223 11.09 -15.11 -6.38
C LYS A 223 9.93 -15.91 -6.98
N GLU A 224 8.95 -16.27 -6.18
CA GLU A 224 7.82 -17.08 -6.59
C GLU A 224 6.62 -16.19 -6.98
N GLU A 225 5.81 -16.63 -7.94
CA GLU A 225 4.62 -15.92 -8.38
C GLU A 225 3.51 -15.93 -7.33
N ASN A 226 3.50 -16.95 -6.47
CA ASN A 226 2.39 -17.24 -5.57
C ASN A 226 2.41 -16.34 -4.33
N PHE A 227 1.78 -15.17 -4.42
CA PHE A 227 1.42 -14.39 -3.25
C PHE A 227 0.15 -14.99 -2.61
N SER A 228 0.15 -15.14 -1.29
CA SER A 228 -1.07 -15.52 -0.58
C SER A 228 -2.16 -14.46 -0.78
N THR A 229 -3.43 -14.88 -0.84
CA THR A 229 -4.56 -13.99 -1.16
C THR A 229 -4.65 -12.76 -0.27
N TYR A 230 -4.31 -12.89 1.02
CA TYR A 230 -4.31 -11.76 1.96
C TYR A 230 -3.13 -10.79 1.81
N CYS A 231 -2.11 -11.08 0.99
CA CYS A 231 -1.00 -10.14 0.73
C CYS A 231 -1.49 -8.83 0.13
N GLY A 232 -2.50 -8.88 -0.74
CA GLY A 232 -3.09 -7.68 -1.33
C GLY A 232 -3.73 -6.76 -0.29
N ASP A 233 -4.47 -7.32 0.65
CA ASP A 233 -5.11 -6.58 1.74
C ASP A 233 -4.05 -5.95 2.65
N VAL A 234 -3.08 -6.76 3.09
CA VAL A 234 -1.99 -6.27 3.95
C VAL A 234 -1.19 -5.16 3.27
N LEU A 235 -0.92 -5.29 1.96
CA LEU A 235 -0.27 -4.24 1.19
C LEU A 235 -1.09 -2.96 1.17
N SER A 236 -2.42 -3.08 1.09
CA SER A 236 -3.33 -1.95 1.16
C SER A 236 -3.31 -1.27 2.54
N TYR A 237 -3.23 -2.05 3.61
CA TYR A 237 -3.11 -1.51 4.96
C TYR A 237 -1.76 -0.81 5.18
N ILE A 238 -0.66 -1.37 4.66
CA ILE A 238 0.66 -0.74 4.72
C ILE A 238 0.66 0.58 3.92
N SER A 239 0.04 0.61 2.74
CA SER A 239 -0.10 1.82 1.95
C SER A 239 -0.85 2.91 2.71
N TYR A 240 -1.93 2.56 3.42
CA TYR A 240 -2.65 3.47 4.29
C TYR A 240 -1.78 3.96 5.47
N ALA A 241 -1.08 3.05 6.14
CA ALA A 241 -0.16 3.41 7.22
C ALA A 241 0.94 4.38 6.75
N ALA A 242 1.49 4.13 5.56
CA ALA A 242 2.48 5.02 4.95
C ALA A 242 1.89 6.41 4.67
N THR A 243 0.66 6.48 4.14
CA THR A 243 -0.06 7.75 3.93
C THR A 243 -0.22 8.52 5.23
N GLU A 244 -0.72 7.87 6.30
CA GLU A 244 -0.89 8.50 7.62
C GLU A 244 0.43 8.99 8.23
N PHE A 245 1.47 8.17 8.12
CA PHE A 245 2.81 8.54 8.60
C PHE A 245 3.36 9.74 7.83
N MET A 246 3.22 9.74 6.53
CA MET A 246 3.68 10.83 5.67
C MET A 246 2.89 12.11 5.93
N LEU A 247 1.57 12.04 6.09
CA LEU A 247 0.72 13.18 6.42
C LEU A 247 1.11 13.84 7.77
N LYS A 248 1.45 13.04 8.77
CA LYS A 248 1.92 13.55 10.08
C LYS A 248 3.29 14.22 10.02
N ASN A 249 4.15 13.78 9.10
CA ASN A 249 5.52 14.26 8.96
C ASN A 249 5.69 15.30 7.85
N ILE A 250 4.66 15.52 7.03
CA ILE A 250 4.68 16.46 5.91
C ILE A 250 3.65 17.54 6.22
N ASN A 251 4.11 18.79 6.37
CA ASN A 251 3.22 19.94 6.23
C ASN A 251 2.58 19.88 4.84
N ALA A 252 1.26 20.05 4.75
CA ALA A 252 0.44 19.81 3.55
C ALA A 252 0.95 20.47 2.25
N ASP A 253 1.75 21.52 2.35
CA ASP A 253 2.40 22.20 1.21
C ASP A 253 3.66 21.49 0.69
N SER A 254 4.18 20.49 1.39
CA SER A 254 5.48 19.87 1.05
C SER A 254 5.37 18.63 0.16
N VAL A 255 4.19 18.15 -0.18
CA VAL A 255 4.02 16.92 -0.99
C VAL A 255 4.58 17.13 -2.40
N LYS A 256 4.21 18.20 -3.09
CA LYS A 256 4.77 18.54 -4.41
C LYS A 256 6.24 18.99 -4.32
N ASN A 257 6.61 19.64 -3.23
CA ASN A 257 7.98 20.06 -2.99
C ASN A 257 8.88 18.93 -2.45
N GLY A 258 8.31 17.88 -1.85
CA GLY A 258 9.07 16.80 -1.21
C GLY A 258 10.01 16.07 -2.17
N LEU A 259 9.56 15.78 -3.39
CA LEU A 259 10.38 15.14 -4.42
C LEU A 259 11.58 16.00 -4.82
N TYR A 260 11.33 17.28 -5.05
CA TYR A 260 12.39 18.24 -5.41
C TYR A 260 13.32 18.52 -4.22
N ASN A 261 12.78 18.61 -3.01
CA ASN A 261 13.58 18.83 -1.81
C ASN A 261 14.53 17.66 -1.57
N ASN A 262 14.03 16.42 -1.67
CA ASN A 262 14.86 15.23 -1.54
C ASN A 262 15.94 15.16 -2.63
N LEU A 263 15.57 15.47 -3.88
CA LEU A 263 16.54 15.54 -4.98
C LEU A 263 17.61 16.59 -4.74
N LEU A 264 17.24 17.80 -4.31
CA LEU A 264 18.19 18.87 -4.02
C LEU A 264 19.12 18.52 -2.85
N ILE A 265 18.59 17.92 -1.78
CA ILE A 265 19.41 17.44 -0.67
C ILE A 265 20.44 16.42 -1.14
N ASP A 266 20.04 15.51 -2.02
CA ASP A 266 20.92 14.46 -2.52
C ASP A 266 21.98 15.03 -3.50
N ILE A 267 21.64 16.05 -4.29
CA ILE A 267 22.61 16.82 -5.08
C ILE A 267 23.65 17.48 -4.15
N PHE A 268 23.20 18.11 -3.06
CA PHE A 268 24.10 18.74 -2.10
C PHE A 268 24.97 17.74 -1.31
N ARG A 269 24.49 16.49 -1.18
CA ARG A 269 25.28 15.40 -0.59
C ARG A 269 26.28 14.78 -1.57
N GLY A 270 26.28 15.22 -2.82
CA GLY A 270 27.21 14.71 -3.83
C GLY A 270 26.85 13.35 -4.41
N ILE A 271 25.57 12.99 -4.41
CA ILE A 271 25.12 11.77 -5.10
C ILE A 271 25.49 11.86 -6.59
N PRO A 272 25.98 10.76 -7.20
CA PRO A 272 26.43 10.75 -8.58
C PRO A 272 25.38 11.27 -9.57
N SER A 273 25.81 12.07 -10.55
CA SER A 273 24.92 12.70 -11.53
C SER A 273 24.06 11.72 -12.32
N GLU A 274 24.55 10.52 -12.58
CA GLU A 274 23.79 9.46 -13.26
C GLU A 274 22.54 9.07 -12.48
N GLN A 275 22.66 8.92 -11.14
CA GLN A 275 21.54 8.59 -10.26
C GLN A 275 20.56 9.77 -10.15
N ILE A 276 21.08 11.00 -10.08
CA ILE A 276 20.26 12.21 -10.07
C ILE A 276 19.47 12.34 -11.38
N ASN A 277 20.13 12.17 -12.54
CA ASN A 277 19.48 12.24 -13.84
C ASN A 277 18.42 11.14 -14.03
N ALA A 278 18.70 9.91 -13.60
CA ALA A 278 17.72 8.84 -13.62
C ALA A 278 16.46 9.20 -12.81
N ARG A 279 16.62 9.84 -11.66
CA ARG A 279 15.51 10.28 -10.81
C ARG A 279 14.74 11.45 -11.40
N ILE A 280 15.44 12.43 -12.01
CA ILE A 280 14.81 13.55 -12.72
C ILE A 280 13.94 13.01 -13.86
N TYR A 281 14.50 12.11 -14.67
CA TYR A 281 13.78 11.48 -15.76
C TYR A 281 12.59 10.66 -15.27
N ALA A 282 12.82 9.82 -14.27
CA ALA A 282 11.81 8.97 -13.69
C ALA A 282 10.67 9.77 -13.01
N GLY A 283 10.96 10.87 -12.35
CA GLY A 283 9.98 11.74 -11.70
C GLY A 283 9.33 12.76 -12.63
N GLU A 284 9.61 12.71 -13.95
CA GLU A 284 9.19 13.74 -14.90
C GLU A 284 9.44 15.16 -14.37
N MET A 285 10.51 15.31 -13.58
CA MET A 285 10.81 16.58 -12.92
C MET A 285 11.32 17.59 -13.94
N LYS A 286 10.62 18.71 -14.04
CA LYS A 286 11.02 19.80 -14.92
C LYS A 286 11.78 20.85 -14.14
N PHE A 287 12.99 21.12 -14.59
CA PHE A 287 13.79 22.25 -14.11
C PHE A 287 13.84 23.33 -15.18
N PRO A 288 13.86 24.62 -14.80
CA PRO A 288 14.13 25.70 -15.74
C PRO A 288 15.52 25.52 -16.37
N ASN A 289 15.67 25.96 -17.63
CA ASN A 289 16.96 25.88 -18.34
C ASN A 289 18.04 26.71 -17.64
N ARG A 290 17.66 27.83 -17.03
CA ARG A 290 18.53 28.69 -16.24
C ARG A 290 18.04 28.76 -14.81
N MET A 291 18.93 28.55 -13.87
CA MET A 291 18.63 28.52 -12.45
C MET A 291 19.65 29.33 -11.65
N CYS A 292 19.18 29.87 -10.55
CA CYS A 292 20.04 30.50 -9.54
C CYS A 292 19.73 29.87 -8.17
N ILE A 293 20.73 29.68 -7.35
CA ILE A 293 20.60 29.17 -6.00
C ILE A 293 21.00 30.26 -5.02
N ALA A 294 20.12 30.59 -4.07
CA ALA A 294 20.41 31.43 -2.94
C ALA A 294 20.45 30.62 -1.65
N ALA A 295 21.48 30.78 -0.86
CA ALA A 295 21.61 30.19 0.47
C ALA A 295 21.40 31.25 1.54
N VAL A 296 20.32 31.12 2.33
CA VAL A 296 19.98 32.07 3.39
C VAL A 296 20.37 31.46 4.74
N LYS A 297 21.32 32.06 5.40
CA LYS A 297 21.77 31.67 6.74
C LYS A 297 21.32 32.71 7.75
N PRO A 298 20.50 32.35 8.76
CA PRO A 298 20.12 33.32 9.79
C PRO A 298 21.36 33.84 10.53
N ARG A 299 21.39 35.11 10.72
CA ARG A 299 22.50 35.77 11.42
C ARG A 299 22.53 35.45 12.91
N PHE A 300 21.34 35.30 13.48
CA PHE A 300 21.15 34.91 14.87
C PHE A 300 20.31 33.66 14.89
N PHE A 301 20.86 32.60 15.43
CA PHE A 301 20.19 31.29 15.51
C PHE A 301 19.15 31.32 16.63
N GLN A 302 17.88 31.39 16.28
CA GLN A 302 16.77 31.37 17.24
C GLN A 302 16.17 29.97 17.44
N GLY A 303 16.91 28.92 17.18
CA GLY A 303 16.44 27.52 17.32
C GLY A 303 16.16 26.87 15.97
N THR A 304 16.16 25.53 15.98
CA THR A 304 15.94 24.70 14.78
C THR A 304 14.55 24.86 14.18
N ASP A 305 13.55 25.17 15.02
CA ASP A 305 12.14 25.22 14.61
C ASP A 305 11.85 26.47 13.80
N TYR A 306 12.42 27.62 14.16
CA TYR A 306 12.28 28.83 13.37
C TYR A 306 12.78 28.66 11.93
N VAL A 307 13.94 28.04 11.76
CA VAL A 307 14.54 27.87 10.41
C VAL A 307 13.78 26.82 9.59
N LYS A 308 13.15 25.86 10.25
CA LYS A 308 12.38 24.80 9.56
C LYS A 308 10.96 25.21 9.22
N ASP A 309 10.29 25.92 10.12
CA ASP A 309 8.85 26.14 10.04
C ASP A 309 8.46 27.58 9.70
N ASP A 310 9.04 28.58 10.37
CA ASP A 310 8.66 29.99 10.20
C ASP A 310 9.37 30.68 9.04
N MET A 311 10.66 30.42 8.86
CA MET A 311 11.43 30.99 7.76
C MET A 311 10.91 30.58 6.37
N PRO A 312 10.52 29.28 6.11
CA PRO A 312 9.89 28.91 4.86
C PRO A 312 8.55 29.60 4.62
N ARG A 313 7.76 29.86 5.66
CA ARG A 313 6.50 30.61 5.53
C ARG A 313 6.74 32.05 5.08
N THR A 314 7.70 32.72 5.69
CA THR A 314 8.06 34.10 5.33
C THR A 314 8.63 34.17 3.91
N LEU A 315 9.52 33.25 3.56
CA LEU A 315 10.12 33.19 2.22
C LEU A 315 9.07 32.88 1.13
N ARG A 316 8.07 32.05 1.41
CA ARG A 316 6.97 31.78 0.47
C ARG A 316 6.08 33.02 0.21
N GLN A 317 5.95 33.89 1.17
CA GLN A 317 5.23 35.16 0.94
C GLN A 317 5.98 36.04 -0.04
N ILE A 318 7.31 36.04 0.02
CA ILE A 318 8.17 36.82 -0.85
C ILE A 318 8.37 36.15 -2.22
N PHE A 319 8.57 34.84 -2.22
CA PHE A 319 8.87 34.03 -3.41
C PHE A 319 7.89 32.82 -3.53
N PRO A 320 6.61 33.01 -3.87
CA PRO A 320 5.58 31.99 -3.80
C PRO A 320 5.74 30.83 -4.81
N ARG A 321 6.54 31.03 -5.86
CA ARG A 321 6.75 30.05 -6.93
C ARG A 321 8.05 29.28 -6.81
N GLU A 322 8.90 29.65 -5.86
CA GLU A 322 10.25 29.11 -5.75
C GLU A 322 10.28 27.86 -4.86
N ARG A 323 11.38 27.13 -4.95
CA ARG A 323 11.58 25.88 -4.22
C ARG A 323 12.54 26.09 -3.07
N TYR A 324 12.22 25.55 -1.92
CA TYR A 324 12.94 25.73 -0.67
C TYR A 324 13.40 24.41 -0.11
N VAL A 325 14.65 24.31 0.30
CA VAL A 325 15.17 23.16 1.01
C VAL A 325 16.00 23.59 2.20
N TYR A 326 15.77 22.95 3.35
CA TYR A 326 16.62 23.13 4.52
C TYR A 326 17.80 22.17 4.45
N TYR A 327 19.01 22.71 4.37
CA TYR A 327 20.23 21.95 4.31
C TYR A 327 21.35 22.61 5.11
N ASN A 328 22.04 21.84 5.95
CA ASN A 328 23.20 22.29 6.73
C ASN A 328 22.99 23.64 7.47
N LYS A 329 21.84 23.73 8.19
CA LYS A 329 21.45 24.94 8.97
C LYS A 329 21.22 26.21 8.11
N MET A 330 21.01 26.05 6.83
CA MET A 330 20.67 27.09 5.88
C MET A 330 19.36 26.77 5.16
N MET A 331 18.63 27.80 4.76
CA MET A 331 17.56 27.64 3.80
C MET A 331 18.11 27.89 2.40
N VAL A 332 18.01 26.91 1.53
CA VAL A 332 18.43 27.03 0.13
C VAL A 332 17.20 27.23 -0.73
N ILE A 333 17.23 28.26 -1.58
CA ILE A 333 16.16 28.63 -2.48
C ILE A 333 16.64 28.41 -3.90
N LEU A 334 15.85 27.69 -4.72
CA LEU A 334 16.09 27.48 -6.13
C LEU A 334 15.18 28.39 -6.95
N PHE A 335 15.74 29.34 -7.65
CA PHE A 335 15.04 30.26 -8.55
C PHE A 335 15.14 29.81 -9.99
N GLY A 336 13.98 29.77 -10.67
CA GLY A 336 13.94 29.64 -12.12
C GLY A 336 14.09 31.01 -12.79
N LEU A 337 15.04 31.17 -13.68
CA LEU A 337 15.23 32.38 -14.47
C LEU A 337 14.62 32.19 -15.87
N SER A 338 13.98 33.23 -16.41
CA SER A 338 13.61 33.23 -17.82
C SER A 338 14.86 33.27 -18.70
N ASP A 339 14.78 32.72 -19.91
CA ASP A 339 15.95 32.63 -20.81
C ASP A 339 16.54 34.02 -21.16
N ASP A 340 15.71 35.06 -21.13
CA ASP A 340 16.10 36.44 -21.42
C ASP A 340 16.42 37.27 -20.16
N ALA A 341 16.26 36.71 -18.95
CA ALA A 341 16.54 37.45 -17.73
C ALA A 341 18.06 37.68 -17.55
N PRO A 342 18.51 38.87 -17.18
CA PRO A 342 19.89 39.08 -16.76
C PRO A 342 20.20 38.20 -15.55
N ALA A 343 21.46 37.83 -15.34
CA ALA A 343 21.87 37.18 -14.11
C ALA A 343 21.44 38.06 -12.92
N LEU A 344 20.84 37.47 -11.88
CA LEU A 344 20.51 38.22 -10.67
C LEU A 344 21.79 38.80 -10.10
N ALA A 345 21.87 40.10 -10.08
CA ALA A 345 22.98 40.80 -9.49
C ALA A 345 22.86 40.73 -7.94
N GLU A 346 23.99 40.78 -7.25
CA GLU A 346 24.03 40.76 -5.78
C GLU A 346 23.19 41.92 -5.16
N GLU A 347 23.14 43.06 -5.85
CA GLU A 347 22.33 44.22 -5.47
C GLU A 347 20.80 43.94 -5.54
N ASP A 348 20.36 43.17 -6.53
CA ASP A 348 18.93 42.81 -6.69
C ASP A 348 18.49 41.81 -5.63
N MET A 349 19.36 40.89 -5.26
CA MET A 349 19.10 39.93 -4.16
C MET A 349 19.08 40.68 -2.82
N SER A 350 19.95 41.65 -2.61
CA SER A 350 19.98 42.46 -1.39
C SER A 350 18.69 43.28 -1.21
N LYS A 351 18.13 43.83 -2.29
CA LYS A 351 16.85 44.55 -2.28
C LYS A 351 15.64 43.65 -2.03
N LEU A 352 15.69 42.38 -2.48
CA LEU A 352 14.61 41.41 -2.28
C LEU A 352 14.56 40.85 -0.84
N LEU A 353 15.69 40.93 -0.11
CA LEU A 353 15.83 40.37 1.24
C LEU A 353 15.84 41.45 2.33
N SER A 354 15.84 42.73 1.98
CA SER A 354 15.71 43.86 2.88
C SER A 354 14.24 44.23 3.17
#